data_6374b2f921c5dfed9a922d47dc19c217
#
_entry.id   6374b2f921c5dfed9a922d47dc19c217
#
_cell.length_a   1.000
_cell.length_b   1.000
_cell.length_c   1.000
_cell.angle_alpha   90.00
_cell.angle_beta   90.00
_cell.angle_gamma   90.00
#
_symmetry.space_group_name_H-M   'P 1'
#
loop_
_entity.id
_entity.type
_entity.pdbx_description
1 polymer ?
#
loop_
_entity_poly.entity_id
_entity_poly.type
_entity_poly.pdbx_seq_one_letter_code
_entity_poly.pdbx_strand_id
1 'polypeptide(L)'
;MTKAQTPRAGDPYGLGPVGSWLAPVLSIIGLVLVGVVTVSLLTGNLPFGIGKASSGNGNGNGNGGPAQSAAPSNVVNVPPEAKFDGSIIYAKAGNIWIQTADGAKQVTNNSHDSMPSWSPDGQWIYFIRTRSEKGRWLDHGVPNTYALEIPSIMRAHPDGSGEEQLKDGGIKQGNLSYAYWLRQPVVSPDGSTVAVMSDAPNPDDSTVVLQFLDTATGKLRSAKMPTNGVLGHQDPDWRPDGKYLLYVQNGRDGTRGAPVIMRYTEATGRARALTGFGYLNPAYSRDGKYIAATKTSAFGTDVVILDGSTGQELLRVTDDGSSWAPTWSPEGDGIAFLHLDGQTVDLRLARLDGAAPGWTVKETIDLTEVSDLGPESRPDWFIPADQLPALPAAPSTAPAASGSTTP
;
A
#
# COMPACT_ATOMS: atom_id res chain seq x y z
N MET A 1 15.06 51.06 21.66
CA MET A 1 14.74 50.95 20.20
C MET A 1 14.24 49.51 19.95
N THR A 2 12.94 49.36 19.97
CA THR A 2 12.24 48.07 19.83
C THR A 2 12.03 47.82 18.33
N LYS A 3 12.60 46.75 17.81
CA LYS A 3 12.36 46.34 16.42
C LYS A 3 10.92 45.80 16.31
N ALA A 4 10.10 46.44 15.51
CA ALA A 4 8.79 45.97 15.14
C ALA A 4 8.93 44.69 14.30
N GLN A 5 8.31 43.61 14.74
CA GLN A 5 8.11 42.39 13.95
C GLN A 5 7.05 42.67 12.86
N THR A 6 7.39 42.44 11.62
CA THR A 6 6.45 42.42 10.50
C THR A 6 5.48 41.25 10.66
N PRO A 7 4.16 41.46 10.45
CA PRO A 7 3.19 40.36 10.51
C PRO A 7 3.47 39.36 9.37
N ARG A 8 3.52 38.06 9.69
CA ARG A 8 3.48 36.99 8.72
C ARG A 8 2.14 37.08 7.95
N ALA A 9 2.22 36.91 6.63
CA ALA A 9 1.05 36.81 5.78
C ALA A 9 0.08 35.76 6.35
N GLY A 10 -1.15 36.17 6.61
CA GLY A 10 -2.17 35.34 7.24
C GLY A 10 -2.56 34.15 6.35
N ASP A 11 -2.84 33.05 6.99
CA ASP A 11 -3.47 31.87 6.42
C ASP A 11 -4.79 32.30 5.75
N PRO A 12 -4.97 32.13 4.44
CA PRO A 12 -6.16 32.58 3.72
C PRO A 12 -7.46 31.87 4.14
N TYR A 13 -7.37 30.82 4.97
CA TYR A 13 -8.53 30.05 5.42
C TYR A 13 -8.80 30.14 6.93
N GLY A 14 -7.98 30.87 7.71
CA GLY A 14 -8.19 31.07 9.15
C GLY A 14 -8.17 29.77 9.98
N LEU A 15 -7.67 28.69 9.43
CA LEU A 15 -7.54 27.41 10.10
C LEU A 15 -6.18 27.41 10.81
N GLY A 16 -6.20 27.39 12.14
CA GLY A 16 -4.99 27.25 12.94
C GLY A 16 -4.23 25.95 12.63
N PRO A 17 -3.14 25.65 13.35
CA PRO A 17 -2.26 24.51 13.06
C PRO A 17 -2.96 23.15 12.88
N VAL A 18 -4.16 22.99 13.43
CA VAL A 18 -5.02 21.80 13.25
C VAL A 18 -5.61 21.70 11.84
N GLY A 19 -5.86 22.83 11.16
CA GLY A 19 -6.42 22.83 9.80
C GLY A 19 -5.41 22.42 8.72
N SER A 20 -4.12 22.58 8.97
CA SER A 20 -3.08 22.30 7.97
C SER A 20 -2.84 20.80 7.75
N TRP A 21 -3.19 19.94 8.69
CA TRP A 21 -3.03 18.49 8.55
C TRP A 21 -4.31 17.74 8.16
N LEU A 22 -5.48 18.37 8.34
CA LEU A 22 -6.74 17.85 7.79
C LEU A 22 -6.79 17.96 6.25
N ALA A 23 -6.09 18.90 5.65
CA ALA A 23 -6.08 19.11 4.21
C ALA A 23 -5.55 17.89 3.41
N PRO A 24 -4.43 17.22 3.75
CA PRO A 24 -3.99 16.02 3.04
C PRO A 24 -4.87 14.79 3.31
N VAL A 25 -5.43 14.65 4.52
CA VAL A 25 -6.38 13.56 4.84
C VAL A 25 -7.67 13.74 4.05
N LEU A 26 -8.20 14.95 3.95
CA LEU A 26 -9.38 15.27 3.15
C LEU A 26 -9.12 15.14 1.65
N SER A 27 -7.88 15.33 1.16
CA SER A 27 -7.57 15.18 -0.26
C SER A 27 -7.50 13.71 -0.70
N ILE A 28 -7.01 12.81 0.15
CA ILE A 28 -6.95 11.36 -0.15
C ILE A 28 -8.33 10.72 0.05
N ILE A 29 -9.03 11.07 1.12
CA ILE A 29 -10.42 10.66 1.36
C ILE A 29 -11.36 11.37 0.37
N GLY A 30 -11.07 12.59 -0.03
CA GLY A 30 -11.86 13.38 -0.97
C GLY A 30 -11.90 12.79 -2.38
N LEU A 31 -10.83 12.18 -2.87
CA LEU A 31 -10.81 11.50 -4.19
C LEU A 31 -11.65 10.22 -4.17
N VAL A 32 -11.59 9.45 -3.07
CA VAL A 32 -12.44 8.26 -2.89
C VAL A 32 -13.88 8.66 -2.58
N LEU A 33 -14.11 9.67 -1.72
CA LEU A 33 -15.45 10.17 -1.38
C LEU A 33 -16.12 10.94 -2.51
N VAL A 34 -15.40 11.65 -3.37
CA VAL A 34 -16.00 12.30 -4.55
C VAL A 34 -16.53 11.26 -5.52
N GLY A 35 -15.85 10.13 -5.70
CA GLY A 35 -16.38 9.00 -6.46
C GLY A 35 -17.65 8.41 -5.81
N VAL A 36 -17.61 8.13 -4.51
CA VAL A 36 -18.72 7.54 -3.77
C VAL A 36 -19.91 8.50 -3.61
N VAL A 37 -19.67 9.79 -3.33
CA VAL A 37 -20.74 10.79 -3.18
C VAL A 37 -21.39 11.15 -4.52
N THR A 38 -20.62 11.17 -5.63
CA THR A 38 -21.19 11.41 -6.95
C THR A 38 -22.11 10.27 -7.38
N VAL A 39 -21.73 9.03 -7.09
CA VAL A 39 -22.58 7.85 -7.34
C VAL A 39 -23.78 7.82 -6.41
N SER A 40 -23.63 8.17 -5.12
CA SER A 40 -24.75 8.19 -4.15
C SER A 40 -25.79 9.27 -4.46
N LEU A 41 -25.38 10.43 -4.98
CA LEU A 41 -26.30 11.48 -5.42
C LEU A 41 -27.06 11.09 -6.69
N LEU A 42 -26.48 10.27 -7.54
CA LEU A 42 -27.12 9.76 -8.78
C LEU A 42 -28.06 8.58 -8.51
N THR A 43 -27.83 7.79 -7.47
CA THR A 43 -28.61 6.59 -7.14
C THR A 43 -29.61 6.76 -5.99
N GLY A 44 -29.54 7.86 -5.25
CA GLY A 44 -30.45 8.15 -4.14
C GLY A 44 -30.23 7.32 -2.87
N ASN A 45 -29.15 6.54 -2.79
CA ASN A 45 -28.80 5.73 -1.63
C ASN A 45 -27.64 6.35 -0.84
N LEU A 46 -27.87 6.72 0.41
CA LEU A 46 -26.82 7.17 1.33
C LEU A 46 -26.12 5.96 1.98
N PRO A 47 -24.78 5.94 2.07
CA PRO A 47 -24.01 4.79 2.56
C PRO A 47 -24.01 4.59 4.09
N PHE A 48 -24.85 5.31 4.84
CA PHE A 48 -24.97 5.14 6.29
C PHE A 48 -26.37 4.65 6.65
N GLY A 49 -26.53 3.33 6.69
CA GLY A 49 -27.72 2.68 7.20
C GLY A 49 -27.82 2.83 8.71
N ILE A 50 -28.68 3.77 9.17
CA ILE A 50 -29.19 3.73 10.55
C ILE A 50 -30.22 2.60 10.58
N GLY A 51 -29.80 1.41 11.06
CA GLY A 51 -30.66 0.24 11.20
C GLY A 51 -31.81 0.53 12.16
N LYS A 52 -33.05 0.45 11.66
CA LYS A 52 -34.25 0.35 12.49
C LYS A 52 -34.21 -1.00 13.21
N ALA A 53 -34.20 -0.95 14.53
CA ALA A 53 -34.42 -2.12 15.38
C ALA A 53 -35.81 -2.71 15.11
N SER A 54 -35.85 -3.93 14.63
CA SER A 54 -37.07 -4.76 14.59
C SER A 54 -37.10 -5.61 15.85
N SER A 55 -38.07 -5.36 16.70
CA SER A 55 -38.36 -6.16 17.87
C SER A 55 -39.05 -7.46 17.43
N GLY A 56 -38.33 -8.57 17.53
CA GLY A 56 -38.91 -9.92 17.38
C GLY A 56 -38.71 -10.72 18.67
N ASN A 57 -39.82 -10.94 19.38
CA ASN A 57 -39.90 -11.75 20.59
C ASN A 57 -39.91 -13.22 20.21
N GLY A 58 -39.00 -14.04 20.71
CA GLY A 58 -38.95 -15.47 20.48
C GLY A 58 -38.29 -16.20 21.65
N ASN A 59 -39.09 -16.73 22.51
CA ASN A 59 -38.76 -17.55 23.67
C ASN A 59 -38.28 -18.93 23.22
N GLY A 60 -37.10 -19.40 23.64
CA GLY A 60 -36.61 -20.74 23.35
C GLY A 60 -35.51 -21.16 24.32
N ASN A 61 -35.92 -21.94 25.30
CA ASN A 61 -35.08 -22.57 26.34
C ASN A 61 -34.26 -23.73 25.72
N GLY A 62 -32.93 -23.73 25.91
CA GLY A 62 -32.09 -24.83 25.42
C GLY A 62 -30.73 -24.82 26.11
N ASN A 63 -30.55 -25.73 27.03
CA ASN A 63 -29.36 -26.04 27.77
C ASN A 63 -28.30 -26.68 26.88
N GLY A 64 -27.10 -26.11 26.72
CA GLY A 64 -26.00 -26.69 25.96
C GLY A 64 -24.66 -26.10 26.40
N GLY A 65 -23.76 -26.97 26.83
CA GLY A 65 -22.42 -26.64 27.34
C GLY A 65 -21.50 -25.94 26.32
N PRO A 66 -20.28 -25.55 26.70
CA PRO A 66 -19.42 -24.68 25.90
C PRO A 66 -18.97 -25.41 24.63
N ALA A 67 -19.54 -25.03 23.50
CA ALA A 67 -19.06 -25.43 22.19
C ALA A 67 -17.75 -24.67 21.91
N GLN A 68 -16.68 -25.40 21.66
CA GLN A 68 -15.48 -24.88 21.02
C GLN A 68 -15.89 -24.22 19.72
N SER A 69 -15.63 -22.91 19.62
CA SER A 69 -15.80 -22.15 18.39
C SER A 69 -14.79 -22.68 17.37
N ALA A 70 -15.26 -23.51 16.47
CA ALA A 70 -14.51 -23.80 15.25
C ALA A 70 -14.43 -22.50 14.45
N ALA A 71 -13.23 -22.08 14.07
CA ALA A 71 -13.02 -20.97 13.17
C ALA A 71 -13.81 -21.20 11.88
N PRO A 72 -14.54 -20.21 11.36
CA PRO A 72 -15.26 -20.37 10.10
C PRO A 72 -14.26 -20.55 8.97
N SER A 73 -14.15 -21.75 8.44
CA SER A 73 -13.41 -22.03 7.22
C SER A 73 -14.28 -21.60 6.02
N ASN A 74 -14.30 -20.32 5.72
CA ASN A 74 -14.82 -19.83 4.45
C ASN A 74 -13.75 -20.07 3.37
N VAL A 75 -13.70 -21.30 2.86
CA VAL A 75 -12.94 -21.61 1.65
C VAL A 75 -13.75 -21.07 0.48
N VAL A 76 -13.29 -19.96 -0.09
CA VAL A 76 -13.80 -19.51 -1.40
C VAL A 76 -13.10 -20.36 -2.45
N ASN A 77 -13.85 -21.19 -3.17
CA ASN A 77 -13.30 -22.00 -4.26
C ASN A 77 -12.90 -21.09 -5.41
N VAL A 78 -11.62 -21.13 -5.78
CA VAL A 78 -11.14 -20.49 -7.02
C VAL A 78 -11.64 -21.29 -8.20
N PRO A 79 -12.19 -20.65 -9.24
CA PRO A 79 -12.58 -21.35 -10.47
C PRO A 79 -11.40 -22.15 -11.03
N PRO A 80 -11.63 -23.35 -11.62
CA PRO A 80 -10.54 -24.18 -12.15
C PRO A 80 -9.68 -23.49 -13.20
N GLU A 81 -10.25 -22.58 -13.98
CA GLU A 81 -9.59 -21.73 -14.97
C GLU A 81 -8.72 -20.64 -14.36
N ALA A 82 -8.93 -20.27 -13.11
CA ALA A 82 -8.20 -19.23 -12.39
C ALA A 82 -6.96 -19.75 -11.63
N LYS A 83 -6.49 -20.96 -11.94
CA LYS A 83 -5.30 -21.52 -11.28
C LYS A 83 -4.05 -20.70 -11.61
N PHE A 84 -3.29 -20.40 -10.58
CA PHE A 84 -2.01 -19.70 -10.62
C PHE A 84 -1.06 -20.29 -9.58
N ASP A 85 0.23 -20.10 -9.73
CA ASP A 85 1.22 -20.61 -8.80
C ASP A 85 1.51 -19.63 -7.66
N GLY A 86 1.82 -20.18 -6.49
CA GLY A 86 2.17 -19.41 -5.30
C GLY A 86 0.98 -18.88 -4.49
N SER A 87 1.19 -17.75 -3.84
CA SER A 87 0.29 -17.18 -2.85
C SER A 87 0.18 -15.67 -2.99
N ILE A 88 -1.04 -15.14 -3.09
CA ILE A 88 -1.32 -13.71 -3.10
C ILE A 88 -1.92 -13.32 -1.75
N ILE A 89 -1.32 -12.36 -1.06
CA ILE A 89 -1.88 -11.77 0.16
C ILE A 89 -2.65 -10.51 -0.15
N TYR A 90 -3.71 -10.28 0.61
CA TYR A 90 -4.53 -9.08 0.55
C TYR A 90 -5.23 -8.82 1.89
N ALA A 91 -5.80 -7.62 2.07
CA ALA A 91 -6.64 -7.30 3.21
C ALA A 91 -8.12 -7.41 2.84
N LYS A 92 -8.91 -8.01 3.75
CA LYS A 92 -10.37 -8.14 3.62
C LYS A 92 -11.01 -8.04 5.00
N ALA A 93 -12.01 -7.19 5.15
CA ALA A 93 -12.74 -6.98 6.42
C ALA A 93 -11.80 -6.76 7.63
N GLY A 94 -10.71 -5.98 7.44
CA GLY A 94 -9.73 -5.70 8.46
C GLY A 94 -8.84 -6.87 8.86
N ASN A 95 -8.75 -7.91 8.06
CA ASN A 95 -7.86 -9.04 8.29
C ASN A 95 -7.01 -9.34 7.06
N ILE A 96 -5.87 -9.98 7.27
CA ILE A 96 -4.98 -10.43 6.20
C ILE A 96 -5.41 -11.83 5.77
N TRP A 97 -5.46 -12.04 4.46
CA TRP A 97 -5.83 -13.28 3.79
C TRP A 97 -4.75 -13.70 2.80
N ILE A 98 -4.63 -15.00 2.58
CA ILE A 98 -3.83 -15.61 1.52
C ILE A 98 -4.75 -16.28 0.54
N GLN A 99 -4.60 -15.98 -0.76
CA GLN A 99 -5.22 -16.65 -1.88
C GLN A 99 -4.20 -17.57 -2.56
N THR A 100 -4.56 -18.82 -2.74
CA THR A 100 -3.81 -19.81 -3.54
C THR A 100 -4.71 -20.38 -4.62
N ALA A 101 -4.17 -21.25 -5.48
CA ALA A 101 -4.96 -22.01 -6.46
C ALA A 101 -6.04 -22.91 -5.83
N ASP A 102 -5.89 -23.25 -4.55
CA ASP A 102 -6.82 -24.12 -3.83
C ASP A 102 -7.92 -23.36 -3.07
N GLY A 103 -7.80 -22.03 -2.97
CA GLY A 103 -8.75 -21.15 -2.29
C GLY A 103 -8.10 -20.12 -1.38
N ALA A 104 -8.94 -19.40 -0.61
CA ALA A 104 -8.52 -18.35 0.30
C ALA A 104 -8.50 -18.83 1.75
N LYS A 105 -7.47 -18.41 2.51
CA LYS A 105 -7.31 -18.66 3.94
C LYS A 105 -7.09 -17.36 4.68
N GLN A 106 -7.81 -17.16 5.79
CA GLN A 106 -7.59 -16.05 6.71
C GLN A 106 -6.34 -16.29 7.55
N VAL A 107 -5.44 -15.29 7.62
CA VAL A 107 -4.19 -15.33 8.40
C VAL A 107 -4.36 -14.67 9.76
N THR A 108 -4.96 -13.47 9.79
CA THR A 108 -5.16 -12.71 11.04
C THR A 108 -6.63 -12.60 11.40
N ASN A 109 -6.93 -12.35 12.67
CA ASN A 109 -8.31 -12.26 13.17
C ASN A 109 -8.43 -11.09 14.17
N ASN A 110 -8.05 -9.89 13.75
CA ASN A 110 -8.09 -8.70 14.61
C ASN A 110 -9.13 -7.66 14.14
N SER A 111 -9.56 -7.72 12.88
CA SER A 111 -10.48 -6.77 12.22
C SER A 111 -9.93 -5.33 12.09
N HIS A 112 -8.62 -5.13 12.28
CA HIS A 112 -7.95 -3.84 12.17
C HIS A 112 -6.60 -3.95 11.45
N ASP A 113 -6.41 -5.00 10.64
CA ASP A 113 -5.18 -5.27 9.90
C ASP A 113 -5.33 -4.87 8.43
N SER A 114 -4.29 -4.28 7.86
CA SER A 114 -4.27 -3.75 6.48
C SER A 114 -2.85 -3.72 5.91
N MET A 115 -2.75 -3.42 4.61
CA MET A 115 -1.48 -3.15 3.91
C MET A 115 -0.44 -4.26 4.06
N PRO A 116 -0.77 -5.52 3.73
CA PRO A 116 0.17 -6.62 3.86
C PRO A 116 1.30 -6.56 2.83
N SER A 117 2.47 -7.10 3.20
CA SER A 117 3.56 -7.42 2.28
C SER A 117 4.32 -8.67 2.71
N TRP A 118 4.82 -9.44 1.75
CA TRP A 118 5.67 -10.59 2.00
C TRP A 118 7.09 -10.21 2.41
N SER A 119 7.71 -11.02 3.28
CA SER A 119 9.17 -11.06 3.33
C SER A 119 9.72 -11.75 2.09
N PRO A 120 10.96 -11.43 1.64
CA PRO A 120 11.55 -12.02 0.44
C PRO A 120 11.70 -13.55 0.47
N ASP A 121 11.78 -14.12 1.65
CA ASP A 121 11.88 -15.57 1.90
C ASP A 121 10.52 -16.26 2.12
N GLY A 122 9.43 -15.48 2.14
CA GLY A 122 8.07 -15.97 2.38
C GLY A 122 7.80 -16.46 3.81
N GLN A 123 8.75 -16.28 4.73
CA GLN A 123 8.58 -16.73 6.12
C GLN A 123 7.68 -15.81 6.94
N TRP A 124 7.56 -14.54 6.53
CA TRP A 124 6.81 -13.53 7.25
C TRP A 124 5.89 -12.75 6.31
N ILE A 125 4.74 -12.35 6.87
CA ILE A 125 3.85 -11.33 6.32
C ILE A 125 3.95 -10.14 7.26
N TYR A 126 4.31 -8.97 6.72
CA TYR A 126 4.31 -7.69 7.42
C TYR A 126 3.00 -6.97 7.11
N PHE A 127 2.45 -6.26 8.08
CA PHE A 127 1.18 -5.56 7.90
C PHE A 127 1.04 -4.42 8.92
N ILE A 128 0.06 -3.56 8.71
CA ILE A 128 -0.31 -2.52 9.65
C ILE A 128 -1.52 -2.99 10.45
N ARG A 129 -1.40 -2.92 11.78
CA ARG A 129 -2.51 -3.08 12.73
C ARG A 129 -2.84 -1.75 13.36
N THR A 130 -4.10 -1.35 13.31
CA THR A 130 -4.57 -0.11 13.95
C THR A 130 -5.36 -0.47 15.22
N ARG A 131 -5.09 0.25 16.33
CA ARG A 131 -5.90 0.20 17.53
C ARG A 131 -6.48 1.57 17.85
N SER A 132 -7.68 1.60 18.40
CA SER A 132 -8.36 2.83 18.79
C SER A 132 -8.19 3.05 20.30
N GLU A 133 -7.74 4.24 20.68
CA GLU A 133 -7.61 4.69 22.06
C GLU A 133 -8.19 6.09 22.24
N LYS A 134 -8.34 6.53 23.50
CA LYS A 134 -8.61 7.93 23.80
C LYS A 134 -7.31 8.73 23.74
N GLY A 135 -7.20 9.58 22.74
CA GLY A 135 -6.11 10.53 22.57
C GLY A 135 -6.35 11.82 23.33
N ARG A 136 -5.29 12.56 23.62
CA ARG A 136 -5.36 13.89 24.23
C ARG A 136 -4.33 14.80 23.53
N TRP A 137 -4.81 15.88 22.94
CA TRP A 137 -3.97 16.84 22.23
C TRP A 137 -4.37 18.28 22.55
N LEU A 138 -3.52 19.22 22.22
CA LEU A 138 -3.79 20.65 22.42
C LEU A 138 -4.55 21.20 21.21
N ASP A 139 -5.80 21.64 21.44
CA ASP A 139 -6.55 22.43 20.47
C ASP A 139 -6.48 23.90 20.92
N HIS A 140 -5.79 24.75 20.15
CA HIS A 140 -5.52 26.15 20.51
C HIS A 140 -4.93 26.33 21.93
N GLY A 141 -4.07 25.41 22.36
CA GLY A 141 -3.46 25.42 23.69
C GLY A 141 -4.32 24.81 24.81
N VAL A 142 -5.53 24.34 24.51
CA VAL A 142 -6.42 23.68 25.47
C VAL A 142 -6.42 22.18 25.22
N PRO A 143 -6.13 21.34 26.27
CA PRO A 143 -6.16 19.89 26.11
C PRO A 143 -7.56 19.38 25.83
N ASN A 144 -7.78 18.76 24.66
CA ASN A 144 -9.00 18.09 24.26
C ASN A 144 -8.81 16.57 24.16
N THR A 145 -9.86 15.82 24.36
CA THR A 145 -9.89 14.35 24.18
C THR A 145 -10.55 14.02 22.85
N TYR A 146 -9.96 13.08 22.13
CA TYR A 146 -10.44 12.64 20.81
C TYR A 146 -10.22 11.12 20.65
N ALA A 147 -10.86 10.53 19.63
CA ALA A 147 -10.53 9.16 19.22
C ALA A 147 -9.18 9.17 18.50
N LEU A 148 -8.24 8.35 18.96
CA LEU A 148 -6.90 8.24 18.42
C LEU A 148 -6.73 6.87 17.79
N GLU A 149 -6.48 6.85 16.49
CA GLU A 149 -6.12 5.64 15.76
C GLU A 149 -4.60 5.50 15.73
N ILE A 150 -4.11 4.43 16.35
CA ILE A 150 -2.67 4.19 16.50
C ILE A 150 -2.26 3.02 15.61
N PRO A 151 -1.53 3.26 14.52
CA PRO A 151 -1.00 2.20 13.68
C PRO A 151 0.23 1.56 14.33
N SER A 152 0.42 0.27 14.08
CA SER A 152 1.61 -0.50 14.45
C SER A 152 2.08 -1.32 13.27
N ILE A 153 3.39 -1.45 13.07
CA ILE A 153 3.96 -2.42 12.14
C ILE A 153 4.02 -3.76 12.84
N MET A 154 3.33 -4.73 12.28
CA MET A 154 3.26 -6.11 12.73
C MET A 154 3.92 -7.04 11.74
N ARG A 155 4.28 -8.25 12.19
CA ARG A 155 4.54 -9.40 11.32
C ARG A 155 3.96 -10.67 11.92
N ALA A 156 3.65 -11.63 11.08
CA ALA A 156 3.22 -12.98 11.45
C ALA A 156 3.68 -13.99 10.42
N HIS A 157 3.74 -15.26 10.78
CA HIS A 157 3.94 -16.33 9.79
C HIS A 157 2.69 -16.51 8.90
N PRO A 158 2.82 -17.11 7.70
CA PRO A 158 1.68 -17.33 6.80
C PRO A 158 0.56 -18.21 7.36
N ASP A 159 0.85 -18.99 8.40
CA ASP A 159 -0.15 -19.78 9.12
C ASP A 159 -0.88 -18.97 10.21
N GLY A 160 -0.47 -17.72 10.46
CA GLY A 160 -0.99 -16.82 11.49
C GLY A 160 -0.27 -16.94 12.83
N SER A 161 0.71 -17.84 12.97
CA SER A 161 1.51 -17.97 14.20
C SER A 161 2.63 -16.92 14.27
N GLY A 162 3.26 -16.81 15.45
CA GLY A 162 4.45 -15.96 15.64
C GLY A 162 4.17 -14.46 15.48
N GLU A 163 2.94 -14.02 15.73
CA GLU A 163 2.57 -12.61 15.63
C GLU A 163 3.44 -11.73 16.54
N GLU A 164 4.06 -10.72 15.97
CA GLU A 164 4.99 -9.82 16.67
C GLU A 164 4.79 -8.36 16.23
N GLN A 165 4.82 -7.44 17.20
CA GLN A 165 4.82 -6.00 16.96
C GLN A 165 6.25 -5.47 16.85
N LEU A 166 6.63 -4.98 15.69
CA LEU A 166 7.96 -4.40 15.46
C LEU A 166 8.03 -2.92 15.84
N LYS A 167 6.94 -2.19 15.62
CA LYS A 167 6.90 -0.75 15.88
C LYS A 167 5.50 -0.30 16.26
N ASP A 168 5.41 0.42 17.36
CA ASP A 168 4.20 1.15 17.77
C ASP A 168 4.28 2.60 17.28
N GLY A 169 3.20 3.11 16.69
CA GLY A 169 3.05 4.50 16.27
C GLY A 169 2.58 5.44 17.36
N GLY A 170 2.21 4.92 18.54
CA GLY A 170 1.71 5.74 19.64
C GLY A 170 2.82 6.54 20.33
N ILE A 171 2.50 7.77 20.70
CA ILE A 171 3.40 8.67 21.42
C ILE A 171 2.69 9.17 22.68
N LYS A 172 3.41 9.11 23.80
CA LYS A 172 2.97 9.71 25.08
C LYS A 172 3.98 10.74 25.51
N GLN A 173 3.55 11.99 25.68
CA GLN A 173 4.38 13.11 26.13
C GLN A 173 3.66 13.87 27.25
N GLY A 174 4.03 13.59 28.50
CA GLY A 174 3.33 14.12 29.65
C GLY A 174 1.87 13.67 29.67
N ASN A 175 0.94 14.64 29.60
CA ASN A 175 -0.50 14.40 29.56
C ASN A 175 -1.06 14.28 28.12
N LEU A 176 -0.20 14.40 27.11
CA LEU A 176 -0.59 14.30 25.71
C LEU A 176 -0.39 12.88 25.20
N SER A 177 -1.29 12.44 24.33
CA SER A 177 -1.18 11.16 23.61
C SER A 177 -1.61 11.38 22.16
N TYR A 178 -0.76 11.00 21.25
CA TYR A 178 -0.91 11.15 19.81
C TYR A 178 -0.20 10.01 19.07
N ALA A 179 -0.31 9.95 17.77
CA ALA A 179 0.36 8.92 16.97
C ALA A 179 0.96 9.55 15.72
N TYR A 180 2.02 8.96 15.21
CA TYR A 180 2.48 9.21 13.87
C TYR A 180 1.97 8.13 12.91
N TRP A 181 1.89 8.49 11.64
CA TRP A 181 1.52 7.57 10.58
C TRP A 181 2.56 6.47 10.43
N LEU A 182 2.09 5.24 10.26
CA LEU A 182 2.86 4.10 9.77
C LEU A 182 2.01 3.43 8.70
N ARG A 183 2.50 3.39 7.46
CA ARG A 183 1.72 2.88 6.32
C ARG A 183 2.62 2.12 5.35
N GLN A 184 2.02 1.13 4.66
CA GLN A 184 2.60 0.46 3.50
C GLN A 184 4.01 -0.09 3.77
N PRO A 185 4.16 -1.01 4.74
CA PRO A 185 5.45 -1.64 5.01
C PRO A 185 5.86 -2.52 3.83
N VAL A 186 7.10 -2.40 3.33
CA VAL A 186 7.66 -3.27 2.29
C VAL A 186 9.09 -3.64 2.66
N VAL A 187 9.35 -4.95 2.73
CA VAL A 187 10.64 -5.50 3.21
C VAL A 187 11.70 -5.40 2.13
N SER A 188 12.92 -5.01 2.51
CA SER A 188 14.07 -5.01 1.60
C SER A 188 14.43 -6.43 1.15
N PRO A 189 15.03 -6.61 -0.06
CA PRO A 189 15.37 -7.94 -0.58
C PRO A 189 16.31 -8.79 0.30
N ASP A 190 17.08 -8.14 1.18
CA ASP A 190 17.94 -8.81 2.17
C ASP A 190 17.25 -9.09 3.52
N GLY A 191 15.98 -8.69 3.66
CA GLY A 191 15.18 -8.88 4.86
C GLY A 191 15.54 -7.97 6.05
N SER A 192 16.54 -7.11 5.94
CA SER A 192 17.09 -6.35 7.07
C SER A 192 16.32 -5.07 7.39
N THR A 193 15.55 -4.56 6.44
CA THR A 193 14.92 -3.23 6.53
C THR A 193 13.50 -3.29 5.99
N VAL A 194 12.57 -2.55 6.64
CA VAL A 194 11.23 -2.29 6.11
C VAL A 194 11.16 -0.84 5.66
N ALA A 195 10.89 -0.60 4.39
CA ALA A 195 10.50 0.72 3.91
C ALA A 195 9.05 0.99 4.37
N VAL A 196 8.79 2.18 4.90
CA VAL A 196 7.50 2.56 5.44
C VAL A 196 7.26 4.05 5.23
N MET A 197 6.01 4.46 5.11
CA MET A 197 5.62 5.86 5.03
C MET A 197 5.23 6.36 6.42
N SER A 198 5.90 7.42 6.90
CA SER A 198 5.71 7.96 8.24
C SER A 198 6.05 9.44 8.33
N ASP A 199 5.39 10.15 9.25
CA ASP A 199 5.70 11.52 9.66
C ASP A 199 6.51 11.57 10.97
N ALA A 200 7.00 10.41 11.44
CA ALA A 200 7.86 10.34 12.62
C ALA A 200 9.17 11.14 12.41
N PRO A 201 9.81 11.68 13.48
CA PRO A 201 9.42 11.56 14.89
C PRO A 201 8.46 12.67 15.35
N ASN A 202 8.20 13.68 14.54
CA ASN A 202 7.44 14.88 14.92
C ASN A 202 6.26 15.08 13.96
N PRO A 203 5.11 14.46 14.17
CA PRO A 203 3.96 14.54 13.27
C PRO A 203 3.41 15.97 13.13
N ASP A 204 3.64 16.86 14.10
CA ASP A 204 3.18 18.24 14.03
C ASP A 204 3.93 19.10 12.99
N ASP A 205 5.21 18.78 12.75
CA ASP A 205 6.11 19.56 11.91
C ASP A 205 6.54 18.81 10.65
N SER A 206 6.06 17.58 10.47
CA SER A 206 6.53 16.68 9.42
C SER A 206 5.40 16.30 8.46
N THR A 207 5.77 16.05 7.22
CA THR A 207 4.90 15.37 6.25
C THR A 207 5.18 13.87 6.27
N VAL A 208 4.22 13.05 5.81
CA VAL A 208 4.41 11.61 5.63
C VAL A 208 5.44 11.39 4.52
N VAL A 209 6.58 10.81 4.86
CA VAL A 209 7.70 10.58 3.95
C VAL A 209 8.27 9.17 4.10
N LEU A 210 9.10 8.77 3.14
CA LEU A 210 9.81 7.49 3.18
C LEU A 210 10.73 7.41 4.39
N GLN A 211 10.56 6.37 5.19
CA GLN A 211 11.41 6.01 6.30
C GLN A 211 11.77 4.52 6.25
N PHE A 212 12.73 4.12 7.07
CA PHE A 212 13.24 2.77 7.13
C PHE A 212 13.22 2.25 8.57
N LEU A 213 12.59 1.11 8.77
CA LEU A 213 12.60 0.38 10.02
C LEU A 213 13.63 -0.75 9.93
N ASP A 214 14.54 -0.82 10.88
CA ASP A 214 15.45 -1.95 11.04
C ASP A 214 14.68 -3.14 11.64
N THR A 215 14.69 -4.29 10.97
CA THR A 215 13.87 -5.45 11.35
C THR A 215 14.31 -6.13 12.64
N ALA A 216 15.58 -6.01 13.00
CA ALA A 216 16.13 -6.62 14.20
C ALA A 216 15.92 -5.77 15.47
N THR A 217 15.92 -4.44 15.32
CA THR A 217 15.88 -3.51 16.45
C THR A 217 14.60 -2.72 16.58
N GLY A 218 13.73 -2.71 15.54
CA GLY A 218 12.53 -1.88 15.47
C GLY A 218 12.82 -0.38 15.40
N LYS A 219 14.08 0.02 15.12
CA LYS A 219 14.48 1.42 15.06
C LYS A 219 14.13 2.05 13.72
N LEU A 220 13.36 3.14 13.79
CA LEU A 220 12.98 3.93 12.62
C LEU A 220 14.04 5.00 12.33
N ARG A 221 14.33 5.21 11.04
CA ARG A 221 15.21 6.26 10.54
C ARG A 221 14.66 6.89 9.26
N SER A 222 14.88 8.16 9.08
CA SER A 222 14.48 8.87 7.85
C SER A 222 15.36 8.49 6.65
N ALA A 223 14.79 8.53 5.45
CA ALA A 223 15.55 8.46 4.22
C ALA A 223 16.47 9.66 4.08
N LYS A 224 17.66 9.46 3.47
CA LYS A 224 18.68 10.51 3.27
C LYS A 224 18.31 11.38 2.06
N MET A 225 17.14 11.97 2.02
CA MET A 225 16.72 12.85 0.93
C MET A 225 16.11 14.15 1.47
N PRO A 226 16.15 15.26 0.70
CA PRO A 226 15.41 16.46 1.05
C PRO A 226 13.90 16.20 1.04
N THR A 227 13.23 16.57 2.12
CA THR A 227 11.75 16.40 2.27
C THR A 227 11.01 17.73 2.31
N ASN A 228 11.73 18.86 2.18
CA ASN A 228 11.14 20.19 2.25
C ASN A 228 10.19 20.44 1.07
N GLY A 229 8.97 20.85 1.37
CA GLY A 229 7.95 21.18 0.38
C GLY A 229 7.35 19.98 -0.35
N VAL A 230 7.46 18.78 0.21
CA VAL A 230 6.85 17.56 -0.28
C VAL A 230 5.55 17.31 0.47
N LEU A 231 4.48 16.98 -0.26
CA LEU A 231 3.18 16.65 0.30
C LEU A 231 2.93 15.15 0.29
N GLY A 232 3.68 14.46 1.14
CA GLY A 232 3.51 13.04 1.37
C GLY A 232 4.15 12.13 0.30
N HIS A 233 4.67 11.04 0.79
CA HIS A 233 5.11 9.90 0.00
C HIS A 233 4.16 8.74 0.25
N GLN A 234 4.05 7.83 -0.74
CA GLN A 234 3.26 6.60 -0.64
C GLN A 234 3.83 5.51 -1.55
N ASP A 235 3.30 4.30 -1.42
CA ASP A 235 3.52 3.16 -2.30
C ASP A 235 5.01 2.82 -2.50
N PRO A 236 5.75 2.47 -1.44
CA PRO A 236 7.14 2.05 -1.59
C PRO A 236 7.21 0.68 -2.25
N ASP A 237 8.27 0.45 -3.03
CA ASP A 237 8.57 -0.85 -3.60
C ASP A 237 10.06 -1.02 -3.87
N TRP A 238 10.65 -2.12 -3.40
CA TRP A 238 12.07 -2.39 -3.60
C TRP A 238 12.35 -3.04 -4.95
N ARG A 239 13.40 -2.58 -5.63
CA ARG A 239 13.96 -3.36 -6.72
C ARG A 239 14.56 -4.64 -6.16
N PRO A 240 14.40 -5.82 -6.81
CA PRO A 240 14.86 -7.10 -6.27
C PRO A 240 16.35 -7.19 -5.95
N ASP A 241 17.19 -6.35 -6.57
CA ASP A 241 18.63 -6.28 -6.27
C ASP A 241 18.98 -5.32 -5.10
N GLY A 242 17.99 -4.70 -4.47
CA GLY A 242 18.15 -3.77 -3.36
C GLY A 242 18.78 -2.41 -3.71
N LYS A 243 19.17 -2.18 -4.98
CA LYS A 243 19.89 -0.95 -5.36
C LYS A 243 19.00 0.27 -5.41
N TYR A 244 17.73 0.09 -5.70
CA TYR A 244 16.74 1.15 -5.86
C TYR A 244 15.47 0.82 -5.10
N LEU A 245 14.79 1.87 -4.66
CA LEU A 245 13.45 1.83 -4.14
C LEU A 245 12.58 2.82 -4.92
N LEU A 246 11.41 2.37 -5.36
CA LEU A 246 10.38 3.25 -5.88
C LEU A 246 9.54 3.80 -4.73
N TYR A 247 9.00 4.98 -4.92
CA TYR A 247 7.93 5.53 -4.12
C TYR A 247 7.16 6.54 -4.94
N VAL A 248 5.95 6.84 -4.54
CA VAL A 248 5.16 7.88 -5.14
C VAL A 248 5.31 9.16 -4.33
N GLN A 249 5.61 10.25 -5.02
CA GLN A 249 5.59 11.61 -4.46
C GLN A 249 4.34 12.32 -4.95
N ASN A 250 3.53 12.80 -4.01
CA ASN A 250 2.41 13.69 -4.31
C ASN A 250 2.93 15.10 -4.67
N GLY A 251 2.10 15.90 -5.34
CA GLY A 251 2.48 17.26 -5.73
C GLY A 251 2.69 18.19 -4.54
N ARG A 252 3.37 19.32 -4.77
CA ARG A 252 3.76 20.27 -3.73
C ARG A 252 2.60 20.92 -2.98
N ASP A 253 1.44 21.06 -3.61
CA ASP A 253 0.30 21.80 -3.06
C ASP A 253 -0.94 20.95 -2.80
N GLY A 254 -0.81 19.61 -2.90
CA GLY A 254 -1.89 18.64 -2.67
C GLY A 254 -3.11 18.81 -3.57
N THR A 255 -3.23 19.93 -4.25
CA THR A 255 -4.39 20.29 -5.06
C THR A 255 -4.13 20.26 -6.56
N ARG A 256 -2.87 20.32 -6.98
CA ARG A 256 -2.49 20.41 -8.39
C ARG A 256 -1.42 19.41 -8.83
N GLY A 257 -0.81 18.70 -7.90
CA GLY A 257 0.23 17.74 -8.20
C GLY A 257 -0.35 16.37 -8.44
N ALA A 258 -0.44 15.94 -9.67
CA ALA A 258 -0.64 14.54 -9.95
C ALA A 258 0.57 13.74 -9.42
N PRO A 259 0.34 12.52 -8.89
CA PRO A 259 1.40 11.69 -8.33
C PRO A 259 2.46 11.32 -9.37
N VAL A 260 3.71 11.19 -8.92
CA VAL A 260 4.88 10.85 -9.74
C VAL A 260 5.60 9.69 -9.09
N ILE A 261 5.94 8.65 -9.83
CA ILE A 261 6.83 7.60 -9.35
C ILE A 261 8.26 8.14 -9.34
N MET A 262 8.85 8.10 -8.15
CA MET A 262 10.23 8.48 -7.89
C MET A 262 11.10 7.24 -7.73
N ARG A 263 12.36 7.32 -8.15
CA ARG A 263 13.38 6.30 -7.89
C ARG A 263 14.42 6.85 -6.91
N TYR A 264 14.52 6.18 -5.77
CA TYR A 264 15.46 6.51 -4.70
C TYR A 264 16.62 5.54 -4.67
N THR A 265 17.81 6.06 -4.39
CA THR A 265 19.05 5.29 -4.20
C THR A 265 19.58 5.55 -2.81
N GLU A 266 19.47 4.56 -1.92
CA GLU A 266 19.83 4.74 -0.51
C GLU A 266 21.33 5.04 -0.33
N ALA A 267 22.21 4.38 -1.08
CA ALA A 267 23.65 4.59 -1.01
C ALA A 267 24.07 6.07 -1.21
N THR A 268 23.34 6.81 -2.03
CA THR A 268 23.65 8.21 -2.37
C THR A 268 22.67 9.22 -1.79
N GLY A 269 21.52 8.78 -1.26
CA GLY A 269 20.42 9.64 -0.82
C GLY A 269 19.75 10.41 -1.97
N ARG A 270 19.94 9.99 -3.22
CA ARG A 270 19.37 10.66 -4.38
C ARG A 270 18.01 10.08 -4.74
N ALA A 271 17.06 10.98 -4.97
CA ALA A 271 15.77 10.65 -5.55
C ALA A 271 15.58 11.43 -6.86
N ARG A 272 14.99 10.78 -7.86
CA ARG A 272 14.66 11.40 -9.15
C ARG A 272 13.33 10.88 -9.67
N ALA A 273 12.58 11.72 -10.36
CA ALA A 273 11.38 11.30 -11.06
C ALA A 273 11.73 10.24 -12.11
N LEU A 274 10.96 9.16 -12.13
CA LEU A 274 11.04 8.09 -13.12
C LEU A 274 9.95 8.26 -14.17
N THR A 275 8.74 8.68 -13.77
CA THR A 275 7.60 8.90 -14.66
C THR A 275 7.25 10.38 -14.76
N GLY A 276 6.36 10.71 -15.68
CA GLY A 276 5.55 11.92 -15.62
C GLY A 276 4.47 11.83 -14.54
N PHE A 277 3.48 12.71 -14.61
CA PHE A 277 2.37 12.76 -13.67
C PHE A 277 1.34 11.66 -13.89
N GLY A 278 0.65 11.29 -12.82
CA GLY A 278 -0.51 10.41 -12.85
C GLY A 278 -0.20 8.93 -12.67
N TYR A 279 0.92 8.58 -12.04
CA TYR A 279 1.27 7.19 -11.76
C TYR A 279 1.36 6.91 -10.26
N LEU A 280 0.80 5.78 -9.83
CA LEU A 280 0.66 5.30 -8.44
C LEU A 280 1.03 3.82 -8.35
N ASN A 281 1.13 3.29 -7.12
CA ASN A 281 1.25 1.87 -6.78
C ASN A 281 2.29 1.12 -7.64
N PRO A 282 3.54 1.58 -7.75
CA PRO A 282 4.54 0.88 -8.54
C PRO A 282 4.89 -0.47 -7.89
N ALA A 283 5.10 -1.49 -8.71
CA ALA A 283 5.61 -2.81 -8.31
C ALA A 283 6.65 -3.28 -9.33
N TYR A 284 7.88 -3.58 -8.90
CA TYR A 284 8.90 -4.14 -9.78
C TYR A 284 8.59 -5.58 -10.18
N SER A 285 8.92 -5.92 -11.42
CA SER A 285 9.04 -7.32 -11.82
C SER A 285 10.21 -7.99 -11.09
N ARG A 286 10.18 -9.32 -10.95
CA ARG A 286 11.23 -10.10 -10.27
C ARG A 286 12.64 -9.86 -10.82
N ASP A 287 12.79 -9.59 -12.12
CA ASP A 287 14.08 -9.28 -12.74
C ASP A 287 14.48 -7.80 -12.62
N GLY A 288 13.60 -6.96 -12.05
CA GLY A 288 13.78 -5.52 -11.86
C GLY A 288 13.85 -4.71 -13.14
N LYS A 289 13.43 -5.27 -14.28
CA LYS A 289 13.46 -4.56 -15.57
C LYS A 289 12.19 -3.81 -15.87
N TYR A 290 11.06 -4.22 -15.30
CA TYR A 290 9.74 -3.67 -15.57
C TYR A 290 9.06 -3.24 -14.27
N ILE A 291 8.06 -2.37 -14.40
CA ILE A 291 7.25 -1.89 -13.29
C ILE A 291 5.79 -2.00 -13.72
N ALA A 292 4.98 -2.72 -12.94
CA ALA A 292 3.54 -2.58 -13.00
C ALA A 292 3.13 -1.36 -12.18
N ALA A 293 2.20 -0.56 -12.66
CA ALA A 293 1.76 0.65 -11.97
C ALA A 293 0.30 0.96 -12.25
N THR A 294 -0.32 1.75 -11.39
CA THR A 294 -1.61 2.37 -11.63
C THR A 294 -1.41 3.68 -12.39
N LYS A 295 -2.14 3.88 -13.47
CA LYS A 295 -2.20 5.14 -14.20
C LYS A 295 -3.54 5.82 -13.99
N THR A 296 -3.52 7.08 -13.57
CA THR A 296 -4.73 7.91 -13.42
C THR A 296 -5.08 8.61 -14.73
N SER A 297 -6.36 8.72 -15.00
CA SER A 297 -6.92 9.49 -16.12
C SER A 297 -8.14 10.30 -15.64
N ALA A 298 -8.76 11.07 -16.54
CA ALA A 298 -10.01 11.75 -16.25
C ALA A 298 -11.19 10.78 -16.05
N PHE A 299 -11.04 9.53 -16.47
CA PHE A 299 -12.09 8.50 -16.42
C PHE A 299 -11.87 7.45 -15.33
N GLY A 300 -10.81 7.59 -14.53
CA GLY A 300 -10.50 6.66 -13.44
C GLY A 300 -9.05 6.18 -13.46
N THR A 301 -8.84 4.90 -13.11
CA THR A 301 -7.53 4.30 -12.96
C THR A 301 -7.40 3.01 -13.75
N ASP A 302 -6.25 2.82 -14.40
CA ASP A 302 -5.91 1.63 -15.15
C ASP A 302 -4.55 1.07 -14.74
N VAL A 303 -4.36 -0.22 -14.91
CA VAL A 303 -3.07 -0.89 -14.71
C VAL A 303 -2.25 -0.82 -15.99
N VAL A 304 -0.97 -0.46 -15.84
CA VAL A 304 0.01 -0.36 -16.95
C VAL A 304 1.31 -1.04 -16.60
N ILE A 305 2.07 -1.43 -17.63
CA ILE A 305 3.47 -1.90 -17.49
C ILE A 305 4.39 -0.81 -18.05
N LEU A 306 5.42 -0.49 -17.28
CA LEU A 306 6.44 0.51 -17.61
C LEU A 306 7.82 -0.16 -17.76
N ASP A 307 8.68 0.42 -18.57
CA ASP A 307 10.11 0.15 -18.54
C ASP A 307 10.73 0.63 -17.21
N GLY A 308 11.36 -0.27 -16.47
CA GLY A 308 11.89 0.01 -15.13
C GLY A 308 13.08 0.96 -15.09
N SER A 309 13.69 1.27 -16.23
CA SER A 309 14.83 2.19 -16.33
C SER A 309 14.43 3.59 -16.75
N THR A 310 13.48 3.70 -17.68
CA THR A 310 13.05 4.95 -18.31
C THR A 310 11.70 5.46 -17.81
N GLY A 311 10.84 4.59 -17.25
CA GLY A 311 9.47 4.91 -16.87
C GLY A 311 8.51 5.03 -18.07
N GLN A 312 8.95 4.62 -19.27
CA GLN A 312 8.11 4.62 -20.48
C GLN A 312 7.02 3.55 -20.37
N GLU A 313 5.79 3.88 -20.71
CA GLU A 313 4.68 2.93 -20.80
C GLU A 313 4.90 1.97 -21.98
N LEU A 314 4.87 0.67 -21.69
CA LEU A 314 5.06 -0.42 -22.65
C LEU A 314 3.74 -1.10 -23.00
N LEU A 315 2.86 -1.29 -22.00
CA LEU A 315 1.58 -1.97 -22.15
C LEU A 315 0.55 -1.35 -21.23
N ARG A 316 -0.67 -1.15 -21.73
CA ARG A 316 -1.86 -0.92 -20.91
C ARG A 316 -2.52 -2.27 -20.67
N VAL A 317 -2.57 -2.68 -19.39
CA VAL A 317 -3.11 -3.98 -18.97
C VAL A 317 -4.64 -3.93 -18.87
N THR A 318 -5.19 -2.81 -18.35
CA THR A 318 -6.63 -2.54 -18.28
C THR A 318 -6.97 -1.20 -18.91
N ASP A 319 -8.22 -1.03 -19.32
CA ASP A 319 -8.76 0.22 -19.90
C ASP A 319 -10.20 0.50 -19.40
N ASP A 320 -10.54 -0.05 -18.23
CA ASP A 320 -11.87 -0.01 -17.65
C ASP A 320 -12.10 1.17 -16.70
N GLY A 321 -11.05 1.91 -16.35
CA GLY A 321 -11.10 3.04 -15.43
C GLY A 321 -11.35 2.66 -13.97
N SER A 322 -11.30 1.36 -13.61
CA SER A 322 -11.71 0.84 -12.31
C SER A 322 -10.67 -0.11 -11.70
N SER A 323 -9.45 -0.13 -12.23
CA SER A 323 -8.39 -1.08 -11.84
C SER A 323 -7.17 -0.35 -11.30
N TRP A 324 -6.59 -0.87 -10.17
CA TRP A 324 -5.42 -0.26 -9.51
C TRP A 324 -4.63 -1.25 -8.67
N ALA A 325 -3.56 -0.78 -8.03
CA ALA A 325 -2.71 -1.49 -7.06
C ALA A 325 -2.19 -2.84 -7.58
N PRO A 326 -1.45 -2.85 -8.70
CA PRO A 326 -0.95 -4.09 -9.29
C PRO A 326 0.18 -4.72 -8.47
N THR A 327 0.30 -6.06 -8.59
CA THR A 327 1.48 -6.83 -8.22
C THR A 327 1.82 -7.81 -9.34
N TRP A 328 3.12 -8.08 -9.55
CA TRP A 328 3.59 -9.05 -10.55
C TRP A 328 3.44 -10.49 -10.07
N SER A 329 3.07 -11.38 -11.01
CA SER A 329 3.44 -12.78 -10.88
C SER A 329 4.97 -12.88 -10.80
N PRO A 330 5.55 -13.59 -9.80
CA PRO A 330 6.99 -13.79 -9.75
C PRO A 330 7.57 -14.54 -10.95
N GLU A 331 6.75 -15.23 -11.75
CA GLU A 331 7.11 -15.84 -13.02
C GLU A 331 7.17 -14.82 -14.17
N GLY A 332 6.50 -13.69 -14.03
CA GLY A 332 6.46 -12.62 -15.03
C GLY A 332 5.42 -12.82 -16.13
N ASP A 333 4.49 -13.75 -15.94
CA ASP A 333 3.42 -14.13 -16.88
C ASP A 333 2.04 -13.54 -16.54
N GLY A 334 1.96 -12.74 -15.47
CA GLY A 334 0.69 -12.15 -15.05
C GLY A 334 0.85 -10.96 -14.12
N ILE A 335 -0.24 -10.21 -13.99
CA ILE A 335 -0.41 -9.08 -13.07
C ILE A 335 -1.71 -9.30 -12.29
N ALA A 336 -1.61 -9.42 -10.96
CA ALA A 336 -2.78 -9.36 -10.10
C ALA A 336 -3.01 -7.91 -9.65
N PHE A 337 -4.27 -7.49 -9.51
CA PHE A 337 -4.62 -6.12 -9.19
C PHE A 337 -6.01 -6.04 -8.54
N LEU A 338 -6.29 -4.93 -7.87
CA LEU A 338 -7.60 -4.61 -7.35
C LEU A 338 -8.48 -4.02 -8.46
N HIS A 339 -9.75 -4.40 -8.46
CA HIS A 339 -10.76 -3.91 -9.37
C HIS A 339 -12.05 -3.56 -8.64
N LEU A 340 -12.65 -2.42 -8.97
CA LEU A 340 -13.95 -2.02 -8.46
C LEU A 340 -15.06 -2.56 -9.38
N ASP A 341 -15.79 -3.55 -8.91
CA ASP A 341 -16.99 -4.07 -9.58
C ASP A 341 -18.25 -3.59 -8.85
N GLY A 342 -18.94 -2.65 -9.46
CA GLY A 342 -20.09 -2.00 -8.84
C GLY A 342 -19.74 -1.25 -7.56
N GLN A 343 -19.91 -1.87 -6.40
CA GLN A 343 -19.61 -1.29 -5.07
C GLN A 343 -18.61 -2.12 -4.27
N THR A 344 -18.13 -3.23 -4.81
CA THR A 344 -17.19 -4.13 -4.13
C THR A 344 -15.82 -4.09 -4.81
N VAL A 345 -14.78 -4.26 -4.02
CA VAL A 345 -13.41 -4.37 -4.50
C VAL A 345 -13.03 -5.84 -4.54
N ASP A 346 -12.61 -6.29 -5.70
CA ASP A 346 -12.22 -7.67 -5.95
C ASP A 346 -10.79 -7.78 -6.49
N LEU A 347 -10.20 -8.97 -6.36
CA LEU A 347 -8.88 -9.30 -6.88
C LEU A 347 -9.04 -9.92 -8.27
N ARG A 348 -8.36 -9.35 -9.27
CA ARG A 348 -8.28 -9.85 -10.64
C ARG A 348 -6.86 -10.22 -11.03
N LEU A 349 -6.75 -11.13 -11.99
CA LEU A 349 -5.49 -11.54 -12.62
C LEU A 349 -5.57 -11.31 -14.13
N ALA A 350 -4.72 -10.45 -14.67
CA ALA A 350 -4.45 -10.40 -16.10
C ALA A 350 -3.30 -11.34 -16.44
N ARG A 351 -3.55 -12.32 -17.29
CA ARG A 351 -2.52 -13.20 -17.85
C ARG A 351 -1.89 -12.55 -19.06
N LEU A 352 -0.57 -12.59 -19.13
CA LEU A 352 0.21 -12.04 -20.22
C LEU A 352 0.60 -13.14 -21.21
N ASP A 353 0.57 -12.82 -22.49
CA ASP A 353 1.08 -13.67 -23.58
C ASP A 353 2.20 -12.95 -24.33
N GLY A 354 3.13 -13.74 -24.89
CA GLY A 354 4.30 -13.20 -25.57
C GLY A 354 5.51 -13.02 -24.66
N ALA A 355 6.61 -12.57 -25.26
CA ALA A 355 7.87 -12.30 -24.57
C ALA A 355 8.04 -10.81 -24.29
N ALA A 356 8.67 -10.50 -23.15
CA ALA A 356 9.00 -9.13 -22.78
C ALA A 356 9.90 -8.44 -23.82
N PRO A 357 9.65 -7.17 -24.16
CA PRO A 357 8.58 -6.26 -23.70
C PRO A 357 7.32 -6.28 -24.58
N GLY A 358 7.19 -7.23 -25.49
CA GLY A 358 6.10 -7.30 -26.48
C GLY A 358 4.87 -8.08 -25.99
N TRP A 359 4.54 -8.00 -24.70
CA TRP A 359 3.36 -8.66 -24.16
C TRP A 359 2.04 -8.16 -24.73
N THR A 360 1.06 -9.04 -24.72
CA THR A 360 -0.36 -8.72 -24.84
C THR A 360 -1.11 -9.31 -23.66
N VAL A 361 -2.27 -8.76 -23.32
CA VAL A 361 -3.16 -9.35 -22.32
C VAL A 361 -3.93 -10.47 -23.03
N LYS A 362 -3.74 -11.72 -22.54
CA LYS A 362 -4.42 -12.91 -23.06
C LYS A 362 -5.86 -12.99 -22.56
N GLU A 363 -6.01 -12.81 -21.26
CA GLU A 363 -7.30 -12.90 -20.55
C GLU A 363 -7.19 -12.18 -19.20
N THR A 364 -8.33 -11.79 -18.65
CA THR A 364 -8.47 -11.31 -17.27
C THR A 364 -9.45 -12.21 -16.53
N ILE A 365 -9.07 -12.62 -15.33
CA ILE A 365 -9.79 -13.62 -14.52
C ILE A 365 -10.10 -13.01 -13.15
N ASP A 366 -11.30 -13.21 -12.64
CA ASP A 366 -11.67 -12.86 -11.28
C ASP A 366 -11.12 -13.92 -10.32
N LEU A 367 -10.24 -13.53 -9.40
CA LEU A 367 -9.72 -14.41 -8.33
C LEU A 367 -10.63 -14.40 -7.10
N THR A 368 -11.38 -13.32 -6.91
CA THR A 368 -12.40 -13.19 -5.87
C THR A 368 -13.66 -12.59 -6.48
N GLU A 369 -14.80 -12.84 -5.87
CA GLU A 369 -16.10 -12.29 -6.28
C GLU A 369 -16.83 -11.72 -5.06
N VAL A 370 -17.37 -10.49 -5.20
CA VAL A 370 -18.15 -9.79 -4.15
C VAL A 370 -17.44 -9.84 -2.79
N SER A 371 -16.11 -9.63 -2.82
CA SER A 371 -15.28 -9.87 -1.64
C SER A 371 -15.02 -8.64 -0.79
N ASP A 372 -15.19 -7.46 -1.34
CA ASP A 372 -14.99 -6.17 -0.67
C ASP A 372 -13.61 -6.09 0.02
N LEU A 373 -12.56 -6.22 -0.79
CA LEU A 373 -11.18 -6.13 -0.33
C LEU A 373 -10.85 -4.71 0.13
N GLY A 374 -9.85 -4.57 0.99
CA GLY A 374 -9.35 -3.27 1.43
C GLY A 374 -8.76 -2.45 0.27
N PRO A 375 -9.39 -1.35 -0.18
CA PRO A 375 -9.00 -0.65 -1.41
C PRO A 375 -7.64 0.05 -1.32
N GLU A 376 -7.14 0.28 -0.12
CA GLU A 376 -5.83 0.91 0.15
C GLU A 376 -4.70 -0.11 0.38
N SER A 377 -5.04 -1.40 0.33
CA SER A 377 -4.11 -2.50 0.62
C SER A 377 -3.70 -3.19 -0.68
N ARG A 378 -2.59 -2.76 -1.28
CA ARG A 378 -2.03 -3.41 -2.45
C ARG A 378 -1.85 -4.91 -2.16
N PRO A 379 -2.30 -5.82 -3.03
CA PRO A 379 -1.99 -7.24 -2.94
C PRO A 379 -0.49 -7.45 -3.17
N ASP A 380 0.06 -8.53 -2.62
CA ASP A 380 1.45 -8.90 -2.85
C ASP A 380 1.55 -10.39 -3.15
N TRP A 381 2.38 -10.78 -4.16
CA TRP A 381 2.41 -12.13 -4.70
C TRP A 381 3.77 -12.77 -4.47
N PHE A 382 3.76 -13.95 -3.87
CA PHE A 382 4.95 -14.72 -3.52
C PHE A 382 4.91 -16.12 -4.13
N ILE A 383 6.05 -16.55 -4.68
CA ILE A 383 6.36 -17.93 -5.06
C ILE A 383 7.72 -18.28 -4.45
N PRO A 384 7.89 -19.42 -3.78
CA PRO A 384 9.19 -19.87 -3.29
C PRO A 384 10.26 -19.88 -4.38
N ALA A 385 11.48 -19.43 -4.04
CA ALA A 385 12.54 -19.25 -5.03
C ALA A 385 12.98 -20.55 -5.73
N ASP A 386 12.84 -21.69 -5.06
CA ASP A 386 13.12 -23.04 -5.59
C ASP A 386 12.06 -23.54 -6.59
N GLN A 387 10.88 -22.91 -6.62
CA GLN A 387 9.82 -23.20 -7.58
C GLN A 387 9.88 -22.26 -8.81
N LEU A 388 10.70 -21.24 -8.77
CA LEU A 388 10.81 -20.27 -9.84
C LEU A 388 11.89 -20.61 -10.86
N PRO A 389 11.65 -20.37 -12.17
CA PRO A 389 12.70 -20.53 -13.18
C PRO A 389 13.88 -19.60 -12.89
N ALA A 390 15.10 -20.02 -13.23
CA ALA A 390 16.26 -19.18 -13.10
C ALA A 390 16.13 -17.92 -13.95
N LEU A 391 16.47 -16.75 -13.37
CA LEU A 391 16.52 -15.52 -14.16
C LEU A 391 17.60 -15.62 -15.23
N PRO A 392 17.37 -15.08 -16.45
CA PRO A 392 18.40 -14.99 -17.48
C PRO A 392 19.65 -14.30 -16.91
N ALA A 393 20.82 -14.86 -17.15
CA ALA A 393 22.07 -14.26 -16.74
C ALA A 393 22.17 -12.83 -17.29
N ALA A 394 22.59 -11.89 -16.44
CA ALA A 394 22.84 -10.52 -16.89
C ALA A 394 23.87 -10.56 -18.03
N PRO A 395 23.70 -9.77 -19.11
CA PRO A 395 24.68 -9.73 -20.18
C PRO A 395 26.04 -9.39 -19.58
N SER A 396 27.03 -10.27 -19.81
CA SER A 396 28.41 -10.07 -19.35
C SER A 396 28.93 -8.78 -19.98
N THR A 397 29.17 -7.76 -19.17
CA THR A 397 29.96 -6.60 -19.58
C THR A 397 31.44 -7.00 -19.59
N ALA A 398 31.82 -7.83 -20.55
CA ALA A 398 33.21 -8.02 -20.83
C ALA A 398 33.79 -6.67 -21.29
N PRO A 399 34.90 -6.19 -20.70
CA PRO A 399 35.51 -4.96 -21.19
C PRO A 399 35.93 -5.20 -22.64
N ALA A 400 35.52 -4.26 -23.53
CA ALA A 400 35.97 -4.29 -24.92
C ALA A 400 37.49 -4.38 -24.92
N ALA A 401 38.03 -5.43 -25.51
CA ALA A 401 39.47 -5.60 -25.70
C ALA A 401 39.99 -4.36 -26.43
N SER A 402 40.80 -3.56 -25.75
CA SER A 402 41.52 -2.46 -26.37
C SER A 402 42.47 -3.04 -27.39
N GLY A 403 42.08 -2.99 -28.64
CA GLY A 403 42.97 -3.32 -29.75
C GLY A 403 44.17 -2.38 -29.73
N SER A 404 45.31 -2.89 -29.30
CA SER A 404 46.60 -2.24 -29.49
C SER A 404 46.95 -2.29 -30.98
N THR A 405 46.77 -1.20 -31.67
CA THR A 405 47.49 -0.98 -32.93
C THR A 405 48.85 -0.42 -32.58
N THR A 406 49.88 -1.25 -32.72
CA THR A 406 51.27 -0.80 -32.74
C THR A 406 51.67 -0.49 -34.18
N PRO A 407 52.57 0.48 -34.42
CA PRO A 407 52.84 1.17 -35.68
C PRO A 407 53.47 0.36 -36.77
#